data_435c0a507332a683fc24385cd99de4bf
#
_entry.id   435c0a507332a683fc24385cd99de4bf
#
_cell.length_a   1.000
_cell.length_b   1.000
_cell.length_c   1.000
_cell.angle_alpha   90.00
_cell.angle_beta   90.00
_cell.angle_gamma   90.00
#
_symmetry.space_group_name_H-M   'P 1'
#
loop_
_entity.id
_entity.type
_entity.pdbx_description
1 polymer ?
#
loop_
_entity_poly.entity_id
_entity_poly.type
_entity_poly.pdbx_seq_one_letter_code
_entity_poly.pdbx_strand_id
1 'polypeptide(L)'
;MDRYPTIESLINEARARIEVTKAELDEARRRRAGIAAALASEFPGSRHYVNGSVAHGDALTPLTDVDLGVVIPNPEGHYGPGKKGPGELQERAAAAIRRGLADEYGHLRVEFRGRKRSIRVSFRDPIREGLPDFTADVIIAIDFPDGRGLYIPRFDSWDRADPETHTALVTAANRRTESVYARTVRLLKHWNRRNGEVLCSWNIKALALTCVDSKEALVTTMRSWFNHAVQELRKGGTEDPARVTDRPIKLNAPRAEVVKRLEDALAKLDKAIMYDRAGYPTLAQKELADLFNDPDMLEAPPKDAVLRDGVRFHAPQGAPSRAFGAPVIAQTGAGPAAATPAAATPVRSWAP
;
A
#
# COMPACT_ATOMS: atom_id res chain seq x y z
N MET A 1 27.34 -23.59 10.29
CA MET A 1 26.79 -22.53 11.17
C MET A 1 25.64 -21.90 10.39
N ASP A 2 24.44 -22.31 10.69
CA ASP A 2 23.24 -21.72 10.10
C ASP A 2 23.18 -20.26 10.56
N ARG A 3 23.35 -19.34 9.62
CA ARG A 3 23.28 -17.92 9.89
C ARG A 3 21.81 -17.58 10.14
N TYR A 4 21.45 -17.25 11.35
CA TYR A 4 20.10 -16.75 11.64
C TYR A 4 19.76 -15.59 10.69
N PRO A 5 18.51 -15.53 10.16
CA PRO A 5 18.12 -14.46 9.27
C PRO A 5 18.22 -13.10 9.98
N THR A 6 18.78 -12.14 9.31
CA THR A 6 18.79 -10.75 9.79
C THR A 6 17.40 -10.15 9.73
N ILE A 7 17.13 -9.09 10.48
CA ILE A 7 15.83 -8.38 10.39
C ILE A 7 15.55 -7.85 8.97
N GLU A 8 16.59 -7.52 8.20
CA GLU A 8 16.43 -7.10 6.80
C GLU A 8 15.95 -8.26 5.92
N SER A 9 16.47 -9.49 6.10
CA SER A 9 15.97 -10.66 5.36
C SER A 9 14.54 -11.01 5.76
N LEU A 10 14.21 -10.98 7.07
CA LEU A 10 12.85 -11.21 7.57
C LEU A 10 11.84 -10.21 6.97
N ILE A 11 12.18 -8.93 6.93
CA ILE A 11 11.31 -7.90 6.33
C ILE A 11 11.16 -8.11 4.82
N ASN A 12 12.23 -8.50 4.10
CA ASN A 12 12.14 -8.78 2.67
C ASN A 12 11.26 -10.00 2.37
N GLU A 13 11.34 -11.07 3.16
CA GLU A 13 10.46 -12.23 3.05
C GLU A 13 9.01 -11.89 3.38
N ALA A 14 8.78 -11.18 4.49
CA ALA A 14 7.46 -10.71 4.89
C ALA A 14 6.83 -9.80 3.80
N ARG A 15 7.63 -8.88 3.23
CA ARG A 15 7.19 -8.05 2.11
C ARG A 15 6.74 -8.85 0.90
N ALA A 16 7.47 -9.92 0.57
CA ALA A 16 7.12 -10.76 -0.58
C ALA A 16 5.74 -11.43 -0.42
N ARG A 17 5.34 -11.76 0.80
CA ARG A 17 4.03 -12.37 1.10
C ARG A 17 2.84 -11.41 0.91
N ILE A 18 3.07 -10.11 1.02
CA ILE A 18 2.04 -9.07 0.83
C ILE A 18 2.12 -8.39 -0.55
N GLU A 19 2.99 -8.83 -1.42
CA GLU A 19 3.14 -8.30 -2.78
C GLU A 19 2.10 -8.91 -3.71
N VAL A 20 1.50 -8.07 -4.57
CA VAL A 20 0.56 -8.53 -5.58
C VAL A 20 1.24 -9.47 -6.58
N THR A 21 0.56 -10.51 -6.96
CA THR A 21 1.03 -11.47 -7.96
C THR A 21 0.91 -10.90 -9.38
N LYS A 22 1.66 -11.50 -10.32
CA LYS A 22 1.52 -11.16 -11.74
C LYS A 22 0.09 -11.37 -12.23
N ALA A 23 -0.55 -12.46 -11.83
CA ALA A 23 -1.92 -12.77 -12.22
C ALA A 23 -2.92 -11.71 -11.74
N GLU A 24 -2.80 -11.24 -10.48
CA GLU A 24 -3.63 -10.16 -9.94
C GLU A 24 -3.43 -8.85 -10.73
N LEU A 25 -2.18 -8.53 -11.07
CA LEU A 25 -1.87 -7.32 -11.83
C LEU A 25 -2.40 -7.38 -13.28
N ASP A 26 -2.24 -8.52 -13.94
CA ASP A 26 -2.70 -8.70 -15.32
C ASP A 26 -4.24 -8.60 -15.37
N GLU A 27 -4.93 -9.20 -14.40
CA GLU A 27 -6.38 -9.09 -14.29
C GLU A 27 -6.85 -7.66 -14.00
N ALA A 28 -6.21 -6.97 -13.07
CA ALA A 28 -6.51 -5.56 -12.79
C ALA A 28 -6.32 -4.66 -14.02
N ARG A 29 -5.25 -4.91 -14.80
CA ARG A 29 -4.98 -4.19 -16.05
C ARG A 29 -6.03 -4.48 -17.10
N ARG A 30 -6.45 -5.73 -17.26
CA ARG A 30 -7.50 -6.15 -18.20
C ARG A 30 -8.81 -5.45 -17.90
N ARG A 31 -9.28 -5.49 -16.66
CA ARG A 31 -10.52 -4.84 -16.21
C ARG A 31 -10.46 -3.33 -16.41
N ARG A 32 -9.36 -2.71 -16.04
CA ARG A 32 -9.15 -1.28 -16.28
C ARG A 32 -9.17 -0.91 -17.76
N ALA A 33 -8.54 -1.72 -18.61
CA ALA A 33 -8.52 -1.50 -20.06
C ALA A 33 -9.93 -1.58 -20.67
N GLY A 34 -10.76 -2.53 -20.23
CA GLY A 34 -12.16 -2.62 -20.65
C GLY A 34 -12.97 -1.37 -20.29
N ILE A 35 -12.82 -0.88 -19.05
CA ILE A 35 -13.47 0.37 -18.63
C ILE A 35 -12.96 1.55 -19.48
N ALA A 36 -11.65 1.66 -19.69
CA ALA A 36 -11.06 2.73 -20.48
C ALA A 36 -11.58 2.73 -21.94
N ALA A 37 -11.69 1.56 -22.56
CA ALA A 37 -12.23 1.43 -23.92
C ALA A 37 -13.70 1.86 -24.01
N ALA A 38 -14.54 1.46 -23.05
CA ALA A 38 -15.93 1.88 -22.98
C ALA A 38 -16.09 3.41 -22.85
N LEU A 39 -15.22 4.03 -22.03
CA LEU A 39 -15.23 5.50 -21.83
C LEU A 39 -14.66 6.25 -23.03
N ALA A 40 -13.62 5.75 -23.68
CA ALA A 40 -13.07 6.36 -24.90
C ALA A 40 -14.09 6.36 -26.05
N SER A 41 -14.94 5.33 -26.16
CA SER A 41 -16.03 5.27 -27.11
C SER A 41 -17.13 6.30 -26.83
N GLU A 42 -17.47 6.53 -25.56
CA GLU A 42 -18.49 7.49 -25.14
C GLU A 42 -18.01 8.93 -25.22
N PHE A 43 -16.73 9.16 -24.95
CA PHE A 43 -16.11 10.49 -24.90
C PHE A 43 -14.92 10.59 -25.87
N PRO A 44 -15.16 10.75 -27.18
CA PRO A 44 -14.08 10.90 -28.15
C PRO A 44 -13.15 12.06 -27.77
N GLY A 45 -11.85 11.84 -27.90
CA GLY A 45 -10.82 12.81 -27.51
C GLY A 45 -10.53 12.87 -26.01
N SER A 46 -11.17 12.02 -25.18
CA SER A 46 -10.79 11.88 -23.78
C SER A 46 -9.41 11.23 -23.64
N ARG A 47 -8.69 11.61 -22.58
CA ARG A 47 -7.45 10.96 -22.18
C ARG A 47 -7.63 10.28 -20.83
N HIS A 48 -6.89 9.21 -20.60
CA HIS A 48 -6.91 8.57 -19.30
C HIS A 48 -5.57 8.68 -18.61
N TYR A 49 -5.63 8.74 -17.29
CA TYR A 49 -4.47 8.64 -16.42
C TYR A 49 -4.63 7.48 -15.45
N VAL A 50 -3.51 6.86 -15.13
CA VAL A 50 -3.46 5.82 -14.11
C VAL A 50 -3.10 6.45 -12.77
N ASN A 51 -3.77 6.00 -11.73
CA ASN A 51 -3.54 6.45 -10.36
C ASN A 51 -3.65 5.25 -9.42
N GLY A 52 -3.55 5.50 -8.12
CA GLY A 52 -3.77 4.50 -7.09
C GLY A 52 -2.60 3.55 -6.85
N SER A 53 -2.88 2.45 -6.17
CA SER A 53 -1.85 1.56 -5.65
C SER A 53 -1.16 0.74 -6.74
N VAL A 54 -1.89 0.34 -7.77
CA VAL A 54 -1.35 -0.42 -8.91
C VAL A 54 -0.38 0.44 -9.72
N ALA A 55 -0.77 1.70 -10.02
CA ALA A 55 0.08 2.63 -10.75
C ALA A 55 1.35 3.01 -9.99
N HIS A 56 1.24 3.11 -8.67
CA HIS A 56 2.32 3.53 -7.78
C HIS A 56 3.25 2.37 -7.36
N GLY A 57 2.93 1.13 -7.71
CA GLY A 57 3.74 -0.04 -7.35
C GLY A 57 3.65 -0.47 -5.89
N ASP A 58 2.69 0.06 -5.14
CA ASP A 58 2.52 -0.20 -3.71
C ASP A 58 1.24 -0.96 -3.36
N ALA A 59 0.63 -1.64 -4.32
CA ALA A 59 -0.54 -2.46 -4.10
C ALA A 59 -0.23 -3.66 -3.19
N LEU A 60 -1.23 -4.07 -2.41
CA LEU A 60 -1.19 -5.21 -1.49
C LEU A 60 -2.03 -6.36 -2.05
N THR A 61 -1.54 -7.59 -1.88
CA THR A 61 -2.35 -8.79 -2.12
C THR A 61 -3.28 -9.04 -0.92
N PRO A 62 -4.50 -9.58 -1.12
CA PRO A 62 -5.15 -9.75 -2.42
C PRO A 62 -5.52 -8.41 -3.05
N LEU A 63 -5.29 -8.29 -4.38
CA LEU A 63 -5.66 -7.10 -5.13
C LEU A 63 -7.16 -7.16 -5.44
N THR A 64 -7.93 -6.25 -4.87
CA THR A 64 -9.40 -6.22 -4.97
C THR A 64 -9.94 -4.94 -5.60
N ASP A 65 -9.06 -3.99 -5.93
CA ASP A 65 -9.45 -2.71 -6.52
C ASP A 65 -8.43 -2.16 -7.50
N VAL A 66 -8.91 -1.36 -8.44
CA VAL A 66 -8.07 -0.58 -9.37
C VAL A 66 -8.67 0.81 -9.55
N ASP A 67 -7.78 1.79 -9.71
CA ASP A 67 -8.16 3.17 -9.97
C ASP A 67 -7.97 3.54 -11.44
N LEU A 68 -8.88 4.35 -11.99
CA LEU A 68 -8.79 4.94 -13.32
C LEU A 68 -9.32 6.36 -13.30
N GLY A 69 -8.56 7.29 -13.86
CA GLY A 69 -9.04 8.63 -14.16
C GLY A 69 -9.24 8.82 -15.65
N VAL A 70 -10.32 9.53 -16.02
CA VAL A 70 -10.62 9.90 -17.41
C VAL A 70 -10.89 11.38 -17.48
N VAL A 71 -10.12 12.09 -18.28
CA VAL A 71 -10.27 13.53 -18.51
C VAL A 71 -11.08 13.74 -19.77
N ILE A 72 -12.25 14.35 -19.61
CA ILE A 72 -13.20 14.62 -20.69
C ILE A 72 -12.88 15.96 -21.33
N PRO A 73 -12.84 16.06 -22.65
CA PRO A 73 -12.74 17.34 -23.33
C PRO A 73 -13.89 18.28 -22.95
N ASN A 74 -13.55 19.53 -22.64
CA ASN A 74 -14.52 20.57 -22.26
C ASN A 74 -14.24 21.87 -23.03
N PRO A 75 -14.16 21.84 -24.39
CA PRO A 75 -13.70 22.99 -25.20
C PRO A 75 -14.61 24.19 -25.06
N GLU A 76 -15.92 24.00 -24.93
CA GLU A 76 -16.92 25.05 -24.76
C GLU A 76 -17.06 25.50 -23.28
N GLY A 77 -16.32 24.87 -22.38
CA GLY A 77 -16.31 25.22 -20.97
C GLY A 77 -17.67 25.07 -20.28
N HIS A 78 -18.50 24.11 -20.67
CA HIS A 78 -19.83 23.90 -20.08
C HIS A 78 -19.78 23.39 -18.64
N TYR A 79 -18.74 22.62 -18.30
CA TYR A 79 -18.56 22.00 -16.98
C TYR A 79 -17.50 22.76 -16.18
N GLY A 80 -17.60 22.67 -14.86
CA GLY A 80 -16.61 23.25 -13.95
C GLY A 80 -17.26 24.02 -12.79
N PRO A 81 -16.43 24.61 -11.89
CA PRO A 81 -16.92 25.43 -10.78
C PRO A 81 -17.77 26.60 -11.29
N GLY A 82 -18.95 26.81 -10.69
CA GLY A 82 -19.89 27.86 -11.11
C GLY A 82 -20.65 27.57 -12.42
N LYS A 83 -20.48 26.38 -13.00
CA LYS A 83 -21.12 25.90 -14.22
C LYS A 83 -21.83 24.57 -13.95
N LYS A 84 -22.08 23.74 -15.01
CA LYS A 84 -22.67 22.40 -14.81
C LYS A 84 -21.79 21.53 -13.90
N GLY A 85 -22.42 20.84 -12.96
CA GLY A 85 -21.79 19.85 -12.08
C GLY A 85 -21.40 18.56 -12.83
N PRO A 86 -20.73 17.64 -12.15
CA PRO A 86 -20.24 16.41 -12.77
C PRO A 86 -21.31 15.34 -13.03
N GLY A 87 -22.51 15.48 -12.48
CA GLY A 87 -23.54 14.43 -12.45
C GLY A 87 -23.90 13.89 -13.82
N GLU A 88 -24.09 14.76 -14.82
CA GLU A 88 -24.39 14.34 -16.20
C GLU A 88 -23.25 13.51 -16.82
N LEU A 89 -21.99 13.95 -16.64
CA LEU A 89 -20.83 13.21 -17.13
C LEU A 89 -20.67 11.87 -16.43
N GLN A 90 -20.92 11.82 -15.13
CA GLN A 90 -20.88 10.58 -14.35
C GLN A 90 -22.00 9.60 -14.77
N GLU A 91 -23.19 10.10 -15.06
CA GLU A 91 -24.31 9.27 -15.55
C GLU A 91 -24.02 8.67 -16.92
N ARG A 92 -23.55 9.47 -17.86
CA ARG A 92 -23.11 9.03 -19.20
C ARG A 92 -21.98 8.00 -19.10
N ALA A 93 -20.96 8.26 -18.30
CA ALA A 93 -19.85 7.35 -18.07
C ALA A 93 -20.31 6.03 -17.45
N ALA A 94 -21.18 6.07 -16.45
CA ALA A 94 -21.75 4.86 -15.83
C ALA A 94 -22.58 4.04 -16.84
N ALA A 95 -23.35 4.69 -17.70
CA ALA A 95 -24.10 4.04 -18.76
C ALA A 95 -23.17 3.39 -19.81
N ALA A 96 -22.12 4.08 -20.21
CA ALA A 96 -21.10 3.56 -21.14
C ALA A 96 -20.38 2.33 -20.58
N ILE A 97 -19.95 2.38 -19.32
CA ILE A 97 -19.32 1.24 -18.65
C ILE A 97 -20.26 0.03 -18.61
N ARG A 98 -21.55 0.22 -18.25
CA ARG A 98 -22.53 -0.87 -18.24
C ARG A 98 -22.68 -1.49 -19.64
N ARG A 99 -22.84 -0.67 -20.69
CA ARG A 99 -22.97 -1.18 -22.06
C ARG A 99 -21.72 -1.89 -22.55
N GLY A 100 -20.55 -1.30 -22.31
CA GLY A 100 -19.27 -1.79 -22.84
C GLY A 100 -18.76 -3.07 -22.17
N LEU A 101 -19.25 -3.37 -20.95
CA LEU A 101 -18.79 -4.53 -20.18
C LEU A 101 -19.90 -5.55 -19.92
N ALA A 102 -21.12 -5.34 -20.42
CA ALA A 102 -22.28 -6.20 -20.16
C ALA A 102 -22.07 -7.65 -20.63
N ASP A 103 -21.48 -7.83 -21.79
CA ASP A 103 -21.28 -9.16 -22.39
C ASP A 103 -20.21 -9.97 -21.62
N GLU A 104 -19.20 -9.28 -21.07
CA GLU A 104 -18.12 -9.94 -20.34
C GLU A 104 -18.47 -10.17 -18.86
N TYR A 105 -19.23 -9.24 -18.24
CA TYR A 105 -19.58 -9.27 -16.81
C TYR A 105 -21.10 -9.13 -16.62
N GLY A 106 -21.83 -10.22 -16.74
CA GLY A 106 -23.30 -10.25 -16.71
C GLY A 106 -23.93 -9.73 -15.42
N HIS A 107 -23.19 -9.64 -14.33
CA HIS A 107 -23.66 -9.16 -13.01
C HIS A 107 -23.04 -7.83 -12.58
N LEU A 108 -22.43 -7.10 -13.52
CA LEU A 108 -21.78 -5.82 -13.29
C LEU A 108 -22.69 -4.81 -12.59
N ARG A 109 -22.20 -4.19 -11.52
CA ARG A 109 -22.88 -3.08 -10.84
C ARG A 109 -22.05 -1.82 -10.94
N VAL A 110 -22.68 -0.73 -11.42
CA VAL A 110 -22.01 0.56 -11.60
C VAL A 110 -22.81 1.63 -10.86
N GLU A 111 -22.15 2.27 -9.88
CA GLU A 111 -22.78 3.22 -8.96
C GLU A 111 -21.99 4.52 -8.90
N PHE A 112 -22.68 5.67 -8.97
CA PHE A 112 -22.06 6.99 -8.78
C PHE A 112 -22.88 7.88 -7.85
N ARG A 113 -24.20 7.72 -7.80
CA ARG A 113 -25.10 8.53 -6.94
C ARG A 113 -24.74 8.36 -5.46
N GLY A 114 -24.66 9.45 -4.72
CA GLY A 114 -24.27 9.46 -3.31
C GLY A 114 -22.77 9.22 -3.06
N ARG A 115 -21.98 9.00 -4.09
CA ARG A 115 -20.53 8.87 -3.95
C ARG A 115 -19.86 10.23 -4.10
N LYS A 116 -18.79 10.42 -3.31
CA LYS A 116 -18.12 11.72 -3.23
C LYS A 116 -17.37 12.09 -4.52
N ARG A 117 -16.68 11.13 -5.15
CA ARG A 117 -15.75 11.41 -6.25
C ARG A 117 -15.83 10.44 -7.41
N SER A 118 -15.91 9.14 -7.15
CA SER A 118 -15.73 8.11 -8.15
C SER A 118 -17.04 7.43 -8.53
N ILE A 119 -17.10 6.94 -9.75
CA ILE A 119 -18.03 5.89 -10.16
C ILE A 119 -17.42 4.58 -9.66
N ARG A 120 -18.16 3.81 -8.86
CA ARG A 120 -17.74 2.48 -8.44
C ARG A 120 -18.27 1.43 -9.38
N VAL A 121 -17.38 0.62 -9.89
CA VAL A 121 -17.67 -0.55 -10.70
C VAL A 121 -17.40 -1.78 -9.84
N SER A 122 -18.43 -2.58 -9.57
CA SER A 122 -18.35 -3.87 -8.88
C SER A 122 -18.54 -4.96 -9.92
N PHE A 123 -17.52 -5.77 -10.14
CA PHE A 123 -17.52 -6.75 -11.23
C PHE A 123 -18.39 -7.98 -10.93
N ARG A 124 -18.65 -8.25 -9.64
CA ARG A 124 -19.33 -9.46 -9.16
C ARG A 124 -18.61 -10.74 -9.60
N ASP A 125 -17.31 -10.61 -9.78
CA ASP A 125 -16.39 -11.61 -10.26
C ASP A 125 -15.05 -11.45 -9.53
N PRO A 126 -14.86 -12.09 -8.37
CA PRO A 126 -13.59 -12.02 -7.62
C PRO A 126 -12.48 -12.70 -8.41
N ILE A 127 -11.23 -12.21 -8.28
CA ILE A 127 -10.06 -12.79 -8.99
C ILE A 127 -9.83 -14.27 -8.63
N ARG A 128 -10.20 -14.66 -7.42
CA ARG A 128 -10.21 -16.06 -6.95
C ARG A 128 -11.42 -16.27 -6.06
N GLU A 129 -11.94 -17.50 -6.09
CA GLU A 129 -13.01 -17.92 -5.18
C GLU A 129 -12.62 -17.65 -3.72
N GLY A 130 -13.58 -17.18 -2.92
CA GLY A 130 -13.38 -16.81 -1.51
C GLY A 130 -12.78 -15.43 -1.27
N LEU A 131 -12.30 -14.72 -2.30
CA LEU A 131 -11.89 -13.34 -2.16
C LEU A 131 -13.08 -12.37 -2.25
N PRO A 132 -12.95 -11.15 -1.71
CA PRO A 132 -13.91 -10.08 -1.95
C PRO A 132 -14.08 -9.79 -3.46
N ASP A 133 -15.24 -9.22 -3.82
CA ASP A 133 -15.50 -8.77 -5.18
C ASP A 133 -14.42 -7.79 -5.65
N PHE A 134 -14.02 -7.93 -6.91
CA PHE A 134 -13.10 -6.97 -7.53
C PHE A 134 -13.86 -5.71 -7.94
N THR A 135 -13.29 -4.56 -7.62
CA THR A 135 -13.91 -3.27 -7.90
C THR A 135 -12.99 -2.34 -8.67
N ALA A 136 -13.57 -1.33 -9.33
CA ALA A 136 -12.80 -0.21 -9.85
C ALA A 136 -13.43 1.11 -9.38
N ASP A 137 -12.57 2.05 -9.01
CA ASP A 137 -12.97 3.44 -8.77
C ASP A 137 -12.57 4.30 -9.99
N VAL A 138 -13.59 4.84 -10.68
CA VAL A 138 -13.41 5.61 -11.91
C VAL A 138 -13.73 7.08 -11.64
N ILE A 139 -12.77 7.96 -11.86
CA ILE A 139 -12.92 9.41 -11.69
C ILE A 139 -13.05 10.07 -13.06
N ILE A 140 -14.16 10.76 -13.29
CA ILE A 140 -14.37 11.59 -14.47
C ILE A 140 -13.91 12.99 -14.15
N ALA A 141 -12.95 13.52 -14.90
CA ALA A 141 -12.33 14.80 -14.65
C ALA A 141 -12.43 15.70 -15.89
N ILE A 142 -12.18 16.98 -15.68
CA ILE A 142 -11.94 17.98 -16.74
C ILE A 142 -10.66 18.76 -16.41
N ASP A 143 -9.97 19.24 -17.44
CA ASP A 143 -8.76 20.04 -17.24
C ASP A 143 -9.08 21.40 -16.61
N PHE A 144 -8.14 21.95 -15.85
CA PHE A 144 -8.15 23.37 -15.53
C PHE A 144 -7.98 24.21 -16.80
N PRO A 145 -8.57 25.40 -16.86
CA PRO A 145 -8.40 26.30 -18.00
C PRO A 145 -6.93 26.69 -18.26
N ASP A 146 -6.10 26.72 -17.22
CA ASP A 146 -4.67 27.00 -17.30
C ASP A 146 -3.79 25.76 -17.56
N GLY A 147 -4.40 24.59 -17.70
CA GLY A 147 -3.72 23.33 -17.98
C GLY A 147 -2.92 22.74 -16.83
N ARG A 148 -3.09 23.22 -15.59
CA ARG A 148 -2.38 22.75 -14.39
C ARG A 148 -3.33 22.07 -13.41
N GLY A 149 -3.49 20.75 -13.55
CA GLY A 149 -4.35 19.94 -12.70
C GLY A 149 -5.76 19.78 -13.25
N LEU A 150 -6.60 19.18 -12.45
CA LEU A 150 -7.91 18.70 -12.83
C LEU A 150 -8.99 19.18 -11.87
N TYR A 151 -10.18 19.42 -12.41
CA TYR A 151 -11.41 19.41 -11.63
C TYR A 151 -11.95 17.99 -11.58
N ILE A 152 -12.11 17.44 -10.39
CA ILE A 152 -12.68 16.13 -10.12
C ILE A 152 -14.01 16.27 -9.38
N PRO A 153 -14.94 15.30 -9.47
CA PRO A 153 -16.21 15.35 -8.76
C PRO A 153 -16.04 15.46 -7.25
N ARG A 154 -16.93 16.24 -6.63
CA ARG A 154 -17.19 16.25 -5.21
C ARG A 154 -18.70 16.33 -4.99
N PHE A 155 -19.34 15.18 -4.93
CA PHE A 155 -20.81 15.10 -5.05
C PHE A 155 -21.28 15.83 -6.32
N ASP A 156 -22.15 16.82 -6.18
CA ASP A 156 -22.70 17.59 -7.31
C ASP A 156 -21.83 18.81 -7.70
N SER A 157 -20.65 18.94 -7.13
CA SER A 157 -19.72 20.04 -7.37
C SER A 157 -18.35 19.53 -7.83
N TRP A 158 -17.40 20.45 -8.02
CA TRP A 158 -16.05 20.17 -8.44
C TRP A 158 -15.03 20.53 -7.36
N ASP A 159 -14.05 19.64 -7.16
CA ASP A 159 -12.85 19.87 -6.35
C ASP A 159 -11.61 19.99 -7.25
N ARG A 160 -10.62 20.73 -6.80
CA ARG A 160 -9.30 20.76 -7.44
C ARG A 160 -8.50 19.52 -7.02
N ALA A 161 -7.76 18.92 -7.98
CA ALA A 161 -6.86 17.81 -7.75
C ALA A 161 -5.75 17.80 -8.81
N ASP A 162 -4.65 17.14 -8.50
CA ASP A 162 -3.59 16.87 -9.47
C ASP A 162 -3.04 15.44 -9.31
N PRO A 163 -3.85 14.43 -9.64
CA PRO A 163 -3.44 13.03 -9.52
C PRO A 163 -2.32 12.65 -10.50
N GLU A 164 -2.17 13.38 -11.59
CA GLU A 164 -1.11 13.17 -12.57
C GLU A 164 0.25 13.59 -12.00
N THR A 165 0.34 14.76 -11.37
CA THR A 165 1.54 15.20 -10.63
C THR A 165 1.83 14.24 -9.47
N HIS A 166 0.82 13.80 -8.71
CA HIS A 166 1.01 12.81 -7.66
C HIS A 166 1.66 11.53 -8.19
N THR A 167 1.16 10.99 -9.30
CA THR A 167 1.72 9.79 -9.93
C THR A 167 3.13 10.05 -10.47
N ALA A 168 3.39 11.22 -11.05
CA ALA A 168 4.73 11.58 -11.53
C ALA A 168 5.75 11.64 -10.39
N LEU A 169 5.40 12.25 -9.25
CA LEU A 169 6.24 12.32 -8.05
C LEU A 169 6.58 10.93 -7.52
N VAL A 170 5.59 10.04 -7.39
CA VAL A 170 5.78 8.65 -6.95
C VAL A 170 6.65 7.87 -7.94
N THR A 171 6.42 8.04 -9.24
CA THR A 171 7.23 7.40 -10.29
C THR A 171 8.68 7.86 -10.22
N ALA A 172 8.92 9.15 -10.03
CA ALA A 172 10.26 9.70 -9.87
C ALA A 172 10.96 9.17 -8.61
N ALA A 173 10.23 9.07 -7.48
CA ALA A 173 10.74 8.48 -6.25
C ALA A 173 11.10 6.99 -6.44
N ASN A 174 10.25 6.21 -7.10
CA ASN A 174 10.52 4.80 -7.40
C ASN A 174 11.78 4.62 -8.26
N ARG A 175 11.94 5.45 -9.29
CA ARG A 175 13.15 5.42 -10.15
C ARG A 175 14.41 5.77 -9.35
N ARG A 176 14.38 6.86 -8.59
CA ARG A 176 15.51 7.34 -7.78
C ARG A 176 15.98 6.32 -6.75
N THR A 177 15.03 5.61 -6.11
CA THR A 177 15.30 4.67 -5.02
C THR A 177 15.35 3.21 -5.48
N GLU A 178 15.31 2.92 -6.78
CA GLU A 178 15.22 1.55 -7.32
C GLU A 178 14.07 0.75 -6.66
N SER A 179 12.90 1.39 -6.54
CA SER A 179 11.68 0.85 -5.95
C SER A 179 11.71 0.60 -4.42
N VAL A 180 12.73 1.07 -3.70
CA VAL A 180 12.72 1.04 -2.22
C VAL A 180 11.54 1.87 -1.69
N TYR A 181 11.24 3.01 -2.32
CA TYR A 181 10.06 3.81 -1.99
C TYR A 181 8.77 2.98 -2.01
N ALA A 182 8.44 2.34 -3.13
CA ALA A 182 7.20 1.55 -3.25
C ALA A 182 7.16 0.36 -2.27
N ARG A 183 8.30 -0.31 -2.06
CA ARG A 183 8.43 -1.42 -1.11
C ARG A 183 8.17 -0.97 0.32
N THR A 184 8.76 0.16 0.71
CA THR A 184 8.56 0.78 2.03
C THR A 184 7.10 1.21 2.21
N VAL A 185 6.52 1.92 1.25
CA VAL A 185 5.10 2.34 1.29
C VAL A 185 4.17 1.13 1.43
N ARG A 186 4.44 0.02 0.74
CA ARG A 186 3.67 -1.23 0.85
C ARG A 186 3.69 -1.78 2.28
N LEU A 187 4.88 -1.88 2.89
CA LEU A 187 5.04 -2.33 4.28
C LEU A 187 4.30 -1.41 5.26
N LEU A 188 4.41 -0.10 5.09
CA LEU A 188 3.75 0.90 5.92
C LEU A 188 2.23 0.90 5.76
N LYS A 189 1.72 0.71 4.55
CA LYS A 189 0.27 0.53 4.31
C LYS A 189 -0.25 -0.73 4.98
N HIS A 190 0.50 -1.82 4.92
CA HIS A 190 0.15 -3.06 5.60
C HIS A 190 0.15 -2.87 7.12
N TRP A 191 1.21 -2.29 7.68
CA TRP A 191 1.26 -1.91 9.09
C TRP A 191 0.05 -1.07 9.50
N ASN A 192 -0.26 -0.02 8.77
CA ASN A 192 -1.38 0.88 9.06
C ASN A 192 -2.73 0.14 9.05
N ARG A 193 -2.96 -0.75 8.06
CA ARG A 193 -4.16 -1.58 7.95
C ARG A 193 -4.33 -2.51 9.15
N ARG A 194 -3.23 -3.10 9.64
CA ARG A 194 -3.23 -4.01 10.80
C ARG A 194 -3.25 -3.29 12.15
N ASN A 195 -2.99 -1.98 12.17
CA ASN A 195 -2.91 -1.16 13.37
C ASN A 195 -3.95 -0.02 13.42
N GLY A 196 -5.14 -0.25 12.86
CA GLY A 196 -6.32 0.60 13.01
C GLY A 196 -6.50 1.68 11.95
N GLU A 197 -5.77 1.62 10.84
CA GLU A 197 -5.91 2.50 9.67
C GLU A 197 -5.95 4.00 9.98
N VAL A 198 -5.12 4.44 10.93
CA VAL A 198 -5.12 5.81 11.44
C VAL A 198 -4.66 6.86 10.41
N LEU A 199 -4.00 6.42 9.35
CA LEU A 199 -3.55 7.23 8.21
C LEU A 199 -4.29 6.81 6.93
N CYS A 200 -4.65 7.76 6.07
CA CYS A 200 -5.00 7.40 4.72
C CYS A 200 -3.74 7.04 3.90
N SER A 201 -3.90 6.25 2.83
CA SER A 201 -2.76 5.82 2.00
C SER A 201 -1.95 6.98 1.44
N TRP A 202 -2.60 8.13 1.17
CA TRP A 202 -1.90 9.31 0.66
C TRP A 202 -1.03 10.01 1.71
N ASN A 203 -1.41 10.02 3.00
CA ASN A 203 -0.51 10.48 4.08
C ASN A 203 0.78 9.68 4.09
N ILE A 204 0.69 8.34 4.01
CA ILE A 204 1.85 7.46 4.04
C ILE A 204 2.79 7.78 2.87
N LYS A 205 2.23 7.92 1.66
CA LYS A 205 2.98 8.23 0.43
C LYS A 205 3.62 9.62 0.47
N ALA A 206 2.85 10.63 0.88
CA ALA A 206 3.31 12.01 0.95
C ALA A 206 4.47 12.16 1.93
N LEU A 207 4.37 11.59 3.13
CA LEU A 207 5.46 11.54 4.09
C LEU A 207 6.68 10.77 3.56
N ALA A 208 6.47 9.69 2.79
CA ALA A 208 7.58 8.95 2.19
C ALA A 208 8.28 9.74 1.08
N LEU A 209 7.56 10.56 0.32
CA LEU A 209 8.16 11.42 -0.72
C LEU A 209 9.18 12.42 -0.17
N THR A 210 9.06 12.79 1.11
CA THR A 210 9.94 13.77 1.77
C THR A 210 11.12 13.16 2.53
N CYS A 211 11.12 11.84 2.79
CA CYS A 211 12.18 11.21 3.59
C CYS A 211 12.78 9.93 2.98
N VAL A 212 12.24 9.44 1.86
CA VAL A 212 12.78 8.27 1.15
C VAL A 212 13.37 8.73 -0.17
N ASP A 213 14.65 9.01 -0.18
CA ASP A 213 15.35 9.64 -1.32
C ASP A 213 16.49 8.79 -1.91
N SER A 214 16.85 7.69 -1.29
CA SER A 214 18.00 6.84 -1.64
C SER A 214 17.65 5.36 -1.60
N LYS A 215 18.54 4.55 -2.18
CA LYS A 215 18.48 3.09 -2.12
C LYS A 215 19.11 2.60 -0.82
N GLU A 216 18.31 2.47 0.21
CA GLU A 216 18.73 1.95 1.52
C GLU A 216 18.02 0.63 1.87
N ALA A 217 18.47 -0.01 2.95
CA ALA A 217 17.81 -1.17 3.54
C ALA A 217 16.38 -0.80 3.99
N LEU A 218 15.42 -1.71 3.82
CA LEU A 218 14.01 -1.47 4.16
C LEU A 218 13.82 -1.15 5.65
N VAL A 219 14.58 -1.82 6.52
CA VAL A 219 14.58 -1.54 7.97
C VAL A 219 14.95 -0.08 8.25
N THR A 220 16.04 0.39 7.64
CA THR A 220 16.51 1.77 7.79
C THR A 220 15.49 2.76 7.27
N THR A 221 14.97 2.50 6.08
CA THR A 221 13.98 3.37 5.42
C THR A 221 12.67 3.46 6.22
N MET A 222 12.17 2.33 6.75
CA MET A 222 10.98 2.32 7.61
C MET A 222 11.20 3.11 8.89
N ARG A 223 12.37 2.93 9.54
CA ARG A 223 12.74 3.67 10.74
C ARG A 223 12.78 5.18 10.48
N SER A 224 13.44 5.59 9.40
CA SER A 224 13.49 7.00 8.98
C SER A 224 12.09 7.55 8.73
N TRP A 225 11.22 6.79 8.07
CA TRP A 225 9.85 7.20 7.81
C TRP A 225 9.03 7.36 9.10
N PHE A 226 9.06 6.40 10.05
CA PHE A 226 8.33 6.52 11.32
C PHE A 226 8.78 7.75 12.10
N ASN A 227 10.09 7.97 12.20
CA ASN A 227 10.65 9.13 12.89
C ASN A 227 10.22 10.44 12.22
N HIS A 228 10.30 10.53 10.89
CA HIS A 228 9.86 11.69 10.13
C HIS A 228 8.36 11.94 10.30
N ALA A 229 7.53 10.90 10.20
CA ALA A 229 6.08 11.01 10.36
C ALA A 229 5.68 11.54 11.75
N VAL A 230 6.31 11.05 12.81
CA VAL A 230 6.11 11.57 14.17
C VAL A 230 6.45 13.06 14.25
N GLN A 231 7.58 13.47 13.70
CA GLN A 231 8.03 14.87 13.73
C GLN A 231 7.07 15.80 12.97
N GLU A 232 6.68 15.41 11.75
CA GLU A 232 5.78 16.23 10.91
C GLU A 232 4.37 16.34 11.53
N LEU A 233 3.83 15.25 12.03
CA LEU A 233 2.49 15.28 12.65
C LEU A 233 2.47 15.98 14.01
N ARG A 234 3.58 16.05 14.73
CA ARG A 234 3.71 16.90 15.94
C ARG A 234 3.70 18.38 15.59
N LYS A 235 4.33 18.79 14.48
CA LYS A 235 4.35 20.19 14.02
C LYS A 235 2.99 20.66 13.47
N GLY A 236 2.25 19.77 12.79
CA GLY A 236 0.99 20.19 12.16
C GLY A 236 0.27 19.05 11.45
N GLY A 237 0.62 18.79 10.22
CA GLY A 237 0.00 17.76 9.39
C GLY A 237 0.83 17.52 8.14
N THR A 238 0.44 16.54 7.36
CA THR A 238 1.09 16.22 6.08
C THR A 238 0.60 17.18 5.00
N GLU A 239 1.49 17.95 4.40
CA GLU A 239 1.17 18.78 3.24
C GLU A 239 0.96 17.94 1.99
N ASP A 240 0.14 18.46 1.05
CA ASP A 240 0.01 17.85 -0.28
C ASP A 240 1.27 18.13 -1.12
N PRO A 241 2.01 17.09 -1.57
CA PRO A 241 3.23 17.29 -2.36
C PRO A 241 3.02 18.04 -3.69
N ALA A 242 1.83 17.95 -4.28
CA ALA A 242 1.47 18.69 -5.49
C ALA A 242 1.00 20.12 -5.20
N ARG A 243 0.81 20.49 -3.94
CA ARG A 243 0.36 21.83 -3.51
C ARG A 243 -0.94 22.30 -4.18
N VAL A 244 -1.85 21.36 -4.44
CA VAL A 244 -3.16 21.67 -5.04
C VAL A 244 -4.09 22.31 -4.02
N THR A 245 -3.84 22.09 -2.74
CA THR A 245 -4.60 22.63 -1.60
C THR A 245 -3.66 23.06 -0.50
N ASP A 246 -3.99 24.16 0.18
CA ASP A 246 -3.27 24.63 1.38
C ASP A 246 -3.67 23.88 2.65
N ARG A 247 -4.60 22.94 2.54
CA ARG A 247 -5.06 22.14 3.67
C ARG A 247 -4.24 20.86 3.81
N PRO A 248 -3.81 20.51 5.03
CA PRO A 248 -3.15 19.24 5.27
C PRO A 248 -4.01 18.03 4.83
N ILE A 249 -3.34 16.98 4.40
CA ILE A 249 -3.99 15.70 4.08
C ILE A 249 -4.69 15.18 5.35
N LYS A 250 -5.97 14.82 5.20
CA LYS A 250 -6.81 14.40 6.33
C LYS A 250 -6.29 13.09 6.94
N LEU A 251 -6.20 13.04 8.27
CA LEU A 251 -5.98 11.82 9.05
C LEU A 251 -7.30 11.07 9.24
N ASN A 252 -7.22 9.76 9.46
CA ASN A 252 -8.39 8.92 9.72
C ASN A 252 -8.75 8.87 11.23
N ALA A 253 -7.83 9.30 12.10
CA ALA A 253 -7.99 9.36 13.54
C ALA A 253 -7.50 10.71 14.11
N PRO A 254 -7.79 11.05 15.36
CA PRO A 254 -7.24 12.23 16.02
C PRO A 254 -5.71 12.23 15.99
N ARG A 255 -5.11 13.39 15.69
CA ARG A 255 -3.66 13.54 15.51
C ARG A 255 -2.84 12.98 16.68
N ALA A 256 -3.27 13.19 17.91
CA ALA A 256 -2.58 12.69 19.09
C ALA A 256 -2.54 11.14 19.12
N GLU A 257 -3.63 10.49 18.71
CA GLU A 257 -3.67 9.03 18.58
C GLU A 257 -2.75 8.52 17.47
N VAL A 258 -2.76 9.20 16.31
CA VAL A 258 -1.86 8.85 15.19
C VAL A 258 -0.41 8.93 15.63
N VAL A 259 -0.01 10.04 16.26
CA VAL A 259 1.37 10.25 16.74
C VAL A 259 1.75 9.15 17.73
N LYS A 260 0.90 8.82 18.70
CA LYS A 260 1.17 7.75 19.66
C LYS A 260 1.40 6.40 18.97
N ARG A 261 0.56 6.02 18.00
CA ARG A 261 0.72 4.75 17.28
C ARG A 261 2.00 4.70 16.47
N LEU A 262 2.41 5.83 15.88
CA LEU A 262 3.68 5.93 15.16
C LEU A 262 4.88 5.81 16.11
N GLU A 263 4.81 6.40 17.29
CA GLU A 263 5.84 6.28 18.34
C GLU A 263 5.97 4.84 18.87
N ASP A 264 4.84 4.19 19.11
CA ASP A 264 4.81 2.78 19.54
C ASP A 264 5.42 1.87 18.46
N ALA A 265 5.13 2.13 17.18
CA ALA A 265 5.71 1.40 16.06
C ALA A 265 7.23 1.65 15.93
N LEU A 266 7.67 2.89 16.04
CA LEU A 266 9.09 3.25 16.04
C LEU A 266 9.84 2.56 17.17
N ALA A 267 9.28 2.55 18.37
CA ALA A 267 9.88 1.90 19.53
C ALA A 267 10.05 0.38 19.34
N LYS A 268 9.06 -0.31 18.75
CA LYS A 268 9.18 -1.73 18.39
C LYS A 268 10.29 -1.97 17.36
N LEU A 269 10.33 -1.15 16.31
CA LEU A 269 11.35 -1.26 15.27
C LEU A 269 12.76 -1.00 15.82
N ASP A 270 12.92 0.01 16.69
CA ASP A 270 14.19 0.30 17.35
C ASP A 270 14.65 -0.85 18.25
N LYS A 271 13.72 -1.50 18.98
CA LYS A 271 14.04 -2.72 19.75
C LYS A 271 14.46 -3.88 18.85
N ALA A 272 13.76 -4.11 17.73
CA ALA A 272 14.14 -5.13 16.78
C ALA A 272 15.57 -4.92 16.25
N ILE A 273 15.91 -3.68 15.87
CA ILE A 273 17.26 -3.30 15.43
C ILE A 273 18.29 -3.53 16.54
N MET A 274 17.97 -3.15 17.77
CA MET A 274 18.84 -3.33 18.92
C MET A 274 19.14 -4.82 19.18
N TYR A 275 18.11 -5.68 19.18
CA TYR A 275 18.26 -7.11 19.40
C TYR A 275 19.04 -7.80 18.27
N ASP A 276 18.78 -7.45 17.02
CA ASP A 276 19.51 -7.99 15.87
C ASP A 276 21.00 -7.67 15.96
N ARG A 277 21.34 -6.40 16.27
CA ARG A 277 22.74 -5.95 16.47
C ARG A 277 23.42 -6.64 17.66
N ALA A 278 22.66 -6.95 18.69
CA ALA A 278 23.14 -7.65 19.87
C ALA A 278 23.25 -9.19 19.70
N GLY A 279 22.85 -9.72 18.51
CA GLY A 279 22.90 -11.15 18.21
C GLY A 279 21.76 -11.98 18.81
N TYR A 280 20.57 -11.36 19.01
CA TYR A 280 19.37 -12.00 19.51
C TYR A 280 18.24 -12.00 18.44
N PRO A 281 18.39 -12.79 17.37
CA PRO A 281 17.46 -12.75 16.22
C PRO A 281 16.03 -13.15 16.59
N THR A 282 15.86 -14.06 17.58
CA THR A 282 14.52 -14.45 18.07
C THR A 282 13.78 -13.28 18.71
N LEU A 283 14.46 -12.47 19.52
CA LEU A 283 13.87 -11.27 20.12
C LEU A 283 13.58 -10.22 19.06
N ALA A 284 14.48 -10.04 18.08
CA ALA A 284 14.27 -9.15 16.97
C ALA A 284 13.07 -9.54 16.11
N GLN A 285 12.91 -10.81 15.76
CA GLN A 285 11.76 -11.35 15.03
C GLN A 285 10.45 -11.12 15.80
N LYS A 286 10.48 -11.33 17.13
CA LYS A 286 9.30 -11.08 17.97
C LYS A 286 8.83 -9.62 17.89
N GLU A 287 9.74 -8.66 18.01
CA GLU A 287 9.38 -7.23 17.92
C GLU A 287 8.85 -6.86 16.53
N LEU A 288 9.37 -7.46 15.45
CA LEU A 288 8.85 -7.26 14.09
C LEU A 288 7.47 -7.90 13.91
N ALA A 289 7.23 -9.09 14.45
CA ALA A 289 5.92 -9.74 14.42
C ALA A 289 4.87 -8.90 15.18
N ASP A 290 5.24 -8.35 16.33
CA ASP A 290 4.39 -7.44 17.10
C ASP A 290 4.17 -6.07 16.40
N LEU A 291 5.14 -5.61 15.61
CA LEU A 291 5.02 -4.39 14.81
C LEU A 291 3.96 -4.58 13.71
N PHE A 292 4.07 -5.63 12.91
CA PHE A 292 3.16 -5.86 11.78
C PHE A 292 1.80 -6.41 12.21
N ASN A 293 1.73 -7.09 13.37
CA ASN A 293 0.50 -7.65 13.90
C ASN A 293 -0.23 -8.55 12.89
N ASP A 294 0.53 -9.38 12.17
CA ASP A 294 0.03 -10.27 11.13
C ASP A 294 0.86 -11.55 11.05
N PRO A 295 0.38 -12.68 11.61
CA PRO A 295 1.11 -13.94 11.60
C PRO A 295 1.25 -14.55 10.19
N ASP A 296 0.35 -14.24 9.25
CA ASP A 296 0.44 -14.72 7.87
C ASP A 296 1.56 -14.01 7.11
N MET A 297 1.83 -12.76 7.46
CA MET A 297 2.94 -11.98 6.90
C MET A 297 4.27 -12.34 7.58
N LEU A 298 4.32 -12.35 8.91
CA LEU A 298 5.51 -12.63 9.71
C LEU A 298 5.13 -13.39 10.98
N GLU A 299 5.45 -14.67 11.00
CA GLU A 299 5.19 -15.54 12.15
C GLU A 299 6.01 -15.10 13.36
N ALA A 300 5.37 -15.09 14.53
CA ALA A 300 6.06 -14.87 15.79
C ALA A 300 6.90 -16.11 16.16
N PRO A 301 8.10 -15.93 16.71
CA PRO A 301 8.93 -17.07 17.12
C PRO A 301 8.29 -17.82 18.31
N PRO A 302 8.67 -19.11 18.52
CA PRO A 302 8.18 -19.91 19.65
C PRO A 302 8.45 -19.23 21.00
N LYS A 303 7.44 -19.26 21.89
CA LYS A 303 7.51 -18.57 23.20
C LYS A 303 8.69 -19.03 24.07
N ASP A 304 9.03 -20.31 24.04
CA ASP A 304 10.17 -20.86 24.76
C ASP A 304 11.51 -20.33 24.23
N ALA A 305 11.64 -20.12 22.92
CA ALA A 305 12.81 -19.51 22.32
C ALA A 305 12.95 -18.03 22.74
N VAL A 306 11.84 -17.28 22.72
CA VAL A 306 11.81 -15.90 23.20
C VAL A 306 12.21 -15.80 24.68
N LEU A 307 11.71 -16.71 25.53
CA LEU A 307 12.06 -16.73 26.95
C LEU A 307 13.55 -17.06 27.16
N ARG A 308 14.08 -18.05 26.46
CA ARG A 308 15.53 -18.40 26.55
C ARG A 308 16.41 -17.20 26.15
N ASP A 309 16.13 -16.59 25.02
CA ASP A 309 16.93 -15.45 24.55
C ASP A 309 16.72 -14.22 25.42
N GLY A 310 15.52 -14.00 25.96
CA GLY A 310 15.26 -12.93 26.92
C GLY A 310 16.10 -13.07 28.21
N VAL A 311 16.14 -14.29 28.78
CA VAL A 311 16.99 -14.58 29.96
C VAL A 311 18.48 -14.33 29.61
N ARG A 312 18.95 -14.79 28.45
CA ARG A 312 20.35 -14.60 28.01
C ARG A 312 20.69 -13.14 27.80
N PHE A 313 19.77 -12.36 27.22
CA PHE A 313 19.96 -10.94 26.98
C PHE A 313 20.09 -10.14 28.29
N HIS A 314 19.29 -10.49 29.31
CA HIS A 314 19.31 -9.82 30.61
C HIS A 314 20.28 -10.44 31.64
N ALA A 315 20.97 -11.53 31.29
CA ALA A 315 21.96 -12.12 32.18
C ALA A 315 23.15 -11.18 32.34
N PRO A 316 23.69 -11.00 33.57
CA PRO A 316 24.88 -10.18 33.78
C PRO A 316 26.04 -10.70 32.92
N GLN A 317 26.62 -9.82 32.11
CA GLN A 317 27.82 -10.15 31.33
C GLN A 317 28.97 -10.45 32.30
N GLY A 318 29.34 -11.73 32.43
CA GLY A 318 30.42 -12.17 33.33
C GLY A 318 30.10 -13.36 34.22
N ALA A 319 28.85 -13.88 34.25
CA ALA A 319 28.59 -15.13 34.97
C ALA A 319 29.09 -16.31 34.12
N PRO A 320 29.94 -17.21 34.68
CA PRO A 320 30.37 -18.42 33.98
C PRO A 320 29.14 -19.28 33.65
N SER A 321 28.99 -19.64 32.36
CA SER A 321 27.91 -20.56 31.97
C SER A 321 28.04 -21.90 32.68
N ARG A 322 27.22 -22.11 33.70
CA ARG A 322 27.00 -23.43 34.22
C ARG A 322 26.25 -24.23 33.14
N ALA A 323 26.98 -25.13 32.48
CA ALA A 323 26.41 -26.12 31.60
C ALA A 323 25.44 -27.00 32.41
N PHE A 324 24.14 -26.75 32.27
CA PHE A 324 23.14 -27.74 32.69
C PHE A 324 23.22 -28.85 31.63
N GLY A 325 23.78 -30.01 32.04
CA GLY A 325 23.77 -31.21 31.23
C GLY A 325 22.31 -31.62 30.95
N ALA A 326 21.89 -31.51 29.72
CA ALA A 326 20.64 -32.09 29.25
C ALA A 326 20.85 -33.62 29.08
N PRO A 327 19.89 -34.48 29.49
CA PRO A 327 19.96 -35.89 29.18
C PRO A 327 19.82 -36.09 27.67
N VAL A 328 20.77 -36.83 27.10
CA VAL A 328 20.75 -37.27 25.70
C VAL A 328 19.63 -38.33 25.59
N ILE A 329 18.50 -37.96 25.00
CA ILE A 329 17.52 -38.93 24.52
C ILE A 329 17.78 -39.12 23.04
N ALA A 330 18.31 -40.26 22.66
CA ALA A 330 18.43 -40.71 21.29
C ALA A 330 17.03 -40.98 20.73
N GLN A 331 16.61 -40.21 19.72
CA GLN A 331 15.47 -40.56 18.89
C GLN A 331 15.95 -40.99 17.50
N THR A 332 15.84 -42.27 17.25
CA THR A 332 15.83 -42.87 15.90
C THR A 332 14.42 -42.75 15.33
N GLY A 333 14.27 -42.20 14.17
CA GLY A 333 12.99 -42.17 13.48
C GLY A 333 13.04 -41.28 12.22
N ALA A 334 13.36 -41.89 11.08
CA ALA A 334 13.21 -41.27 9.76
C ALA A 334 11.73 -41.26 9.36
N GLY A 335 11.19 -40.08 9.07
CA GLY A 335 9.89 -39.91 8.47
C GLY A 335 10.04 -39.13 7.12
N PRO A 336 9.14 -39.33 6.14
CA PRO A 336 9.36 -38.92 4.77
C PRO A 336 9.24 -37.39 4.59
N ALA A 337 10.09 -36.89 3.70
CA ALA A 337 10.13 -35.48 3.29
C ALA A 337 8.83 -35.04 2.62
N ALA A 338 8.21 -34.00 3.18
CA ALA A 338 7.12 -33.28 2.53
C ALA A 338 7.67 -32.33 1.45
N ALA A 339 7.04 -32.38 0.28
CA ALA A 339 7.40 -31.57 -0.87
C ALA A 339 7.15 -30.08 -0.59
N THR A 340 8.17 -29.27 -0.80
CA THR A 340 8.11 -27.81 -0.72
C THR A 340 7.33 -27.25 -1.93
N PRO A 341 6.34 -26.37 -1.74
CA PRO A 341 5.73 -25.68 -2.88
C PRO A 341 6.71 -24.71 -3.51
N ALA A 342 6.78 -24.73 -4.84
CA ALA A 342 7.66 -23.87 -5.63
C ALA A 342 7.37 -22.39 -5.35
N ALA A 343 8.41 -21.64 -4.99
CA ALA A 343 8.36 -20.21 -4.81
C ALA A 343 8.01 -19.50 -6.13
N ALA A 344 6.95 -18.68 -6.11
CA ALA A 344 6.59 -17.87 -7.26
C ALA A 344 7.69 -16.84 -7.54
N THR A 345 8.14 -16.77 -8.77
CA THR A 345 9.19 -15.85 -9.21
C THR A 345 8.73 -14.40 -9.06
N PRO A 346 9.45 -13.52 -8.37
CA PRO A 346 9.06 -12.13 -8.21
C PRO A 346 9.14 -11.39 -9.56
N VAL A 347 8.06 -10.68 -9.90
CA VAL A 347 7.99 -9.89 -11.14
C VAL A 347 8.88 -8.66 -11.00
N ARG A 348 10.04 -8.69 -11.66
CA ARG A 348 10.87 -7.51 -11.90
C ARG A 348 10.36 -6.84 -13.17
N SER A 349 9.56 -5.83 -13.07
CA SER A 349 9.56 -4.66 -13.97
C SER A 349 8.35 -3.77 -13.71
N TRP A 350 8.65 -2.63 -13.17
CA TRP A 350 7.81 -1.46 -13.21
C TRP A 350 8.44 -0.51 -14.24
N ALA A 351 8.30 -0.82 -15.50
CA ALA A 351 8.58 0.09 -16.60
C ALA A 351 7.35 0.16 -17.51
N PRO A 352 7.15 1.34 -18.20
CA PRO A 352 5.88 1.85 -18.70
C PRO A 352 5.14 0.92 -19.63
#